data_20470982a0e5b37f16506c44ad20b438
#
_entry.id   20470982a0e5b37f16506c44ad20b438
#
_cell.length_a   1.000
_cell.length_b   1.000
_cell.length_c   1.000
_cell.angle_alpha   90.00
_cell.angle_beta   90.00
_cell.angle_gamma   90.00
#
_symmetry.space_group_name_H-M   'P 1'
#
loop_
_entity.id
_entity.type
_entity.pdbx_description
1 polymer ?
#
loop_
_entity_poly.entity_id
_entity_poly.type
_entity_poly.pdbx_seq_one_letter_code
_entity_poly.pdbx_strand_id
1 'polypeptide(L)'
;YFSAYGPATIQDFKHWSGLRNSEYMTTLEKQLENYFCYIGEDGKTYYSKTETHDEQEMDTPLLLGKFDPLFVSYAKKNWLANEKETSLIWRIAGQIEAVLIINGQFFGTWRYKVSGEKIIFNFYLSKKLTKKSQKIVEIEAMKLAGFLHKKYQGSIFELI
;
A
#
# COMPACT_ATOMS: atom_id res chain seq x y z
N TYR A 1 9.30 13.52 -4.77
CA TYR A 1 8.31 12.93 -3.87
C TYR A 1 6.90 13.12 -4.42
N PHE A 2 6.40 14.33 -4.55
CA PHE A 2 5.03 14.63 -5.00
C PHE A 2 4.72 14.16 -6.43
N SER A 3 5.71 13.98 -7.27
CA SER A 3 5.53 13.39 -8.61
C SER A 3 5.31 11.88 -8.58
N ALA A 4 5.81 11.19 -7.55
CA ALA A 4 5.73 9.73 -7.42
C ALA A 4 4.65 9.28 -6.42
N TYR A 5 4.40 10.08 -5.39
CA TYR A 5 3.54 9.74 -4.25
C TYR A 5 2.38 10.74 -4.05
N GLY A 6 2.20 11.71 -4.94
CA GLY A 6 1.05 12.61 -4.88
C GLY A 6 -0.27 11.90 -5.29
N PRO A 7 -1.43 12.36 -4.77
CA PRO A 7 -1.58 13.49 -3.86
C PRO A 7 -1.05 13.22 -2.45
N ALA A 8 -0.22 14.11 -1.92
CA ALA A 8 0.40 13.97 -0.61
C ALA A 8 0.54 15.31 0.11
N THR A 9 0.61 15.29 1.43
CA THR A 9 0.81 16.50 2.24
C THR A 9 2.29 16.82 2.42
N ILE A 10 2.60 18.05 2.79
CA ILE A 10 3.96 18.45 3.21
C ILE A 10 4.42 17.63 4.43
N GLN A 11 3.49 17.22 5.31
CA GLN A 11 3.80 16.38 6.45
C GLN A 11 4.26 14.97 6.02
N ASP A 12 3.67 14.42 4.96
CA ASP A 12 4.09 13.15 4.39
C ASP A 12 5.50 13.26 3.79
N PHE A 13 5.78 14.34 3.07
CA PHE A 13 7.14 14.62 2.57
C PHE A 13 8.17 14.72 3.70
N LYS A 14 7.85 15.43 4.80
CA LYS A 14 8.71 15.52 5.98
C LYS A 14 9.00 14.15 6.59
N HIS A 15 7.96 13.33 6.71
CA HIS A 15 8.07 11.97 7.22
C HIS A 15 8.98 11.11 6.33
N TRP A 16 8.74 11.12 5.02
CA TRP A 16 9.48 10.33 4.04
C TRP A 16 10.94 10.77 3.94
N SER A 17 11.20 12.08 3.86
CA SER A 17 12.56 12.63 3.67
C SER A 17 13.41 12.60 4.93
N GLY A 18 12.80 12.52 6.12
CA GLY A 18 13.47 12.67 7.41
C GLY A 18 14.03 14.07 7.66
N LEU A 19 13.75 15.03 6.78
CA LEU A 19 14.23 16.41 6.93
C LEU A 19 13.52 17.11 8.09
N ARG A 20 14.27 17.57 9.05
CA ARG A 20 13.75 18.25 10.26
C ARG A 20 13.93 19.77 10.23
N ASN A 21 14.83 20.28 9.41
CA ASN A 21 15.09 21.71 9.29
C ASN A 21 13.93 22.44 8.61
N SER A 22 13.57 23.63 9.09
CA SER A 22 12.50 24.46 8.53
C SER A 22 12.97 25.31 7.33
N GLU A 23 14.27 25.49 7.14
CA GLU A 23 14.83 26.39 6.12
C GLU A 23 14.42 25.99 4.69
N TYR A 24 14.25 24.70 4.42
CA TYR A 24 13.81 24.25 3.09
C TYR A 24 12.31 24.48 2.82
N MET A 25 11.52 24.75 3.86
CA MET A 25 10.05 24.85 3.74
C MET A 25 9.61 25.94 2.78
N THR A 26 10.20 27.13 2.90
CA THR A 26 9.87 28.26 2.00
C THR A 26 10.21 27.94 0.55
N THR A 27 11.31 27.23 0.31
CA THR A 27 11.69 26.79 -1.04
C THR A 27 10.74 25.73 -1.56
N LEU A 28 10.36 24.76 -0.72
CA LEU A 28 9.40 23.72 -1.06
C LEU A 28 8.03 24.31 -1.42
N GLU A 29 7.51 25.21 -0.60
CA GLU A 29 6.22 25.87 -0.84
C GLU A 29 6.20 26.61 -2.18
N LYS A 30 7.25 27.37 -2.50
CA LYS A 30 7.40 28.02 -3.80
C LYS A 30 7.42 27.04 -4.97
N GLN A 31 8.06 25.87 -4.82
CA GLN A 31 8.07 24.86 -5.87
C GLN A 31 6.70 24.20 -6.06
N LEU A 32 5.92 24.09 -4.99
CA LEU A 32 4.57 23.50 -5.00
C LEU A 32 3.51 24.43 -5.61
N GLU A 33 3.78 25.72 -5.82
CA GLU A 33 2.87 26.65 -6.50
C GLU A 33 2.48 26.19 -7.91
N ASN A 34 3.33 25.37 -8.56
CA ASN A 34 3.07 24.81 -9.89
C ASN A 34 2.48 23.39 -9.85
N TYR A 35 2.02 22.92 -8.69
CA TYR A 35 1.41 21.62 -8.51
C TYR A 35 -0.10 21.76 -8.35
N PHE A 36 -0.84 20.74 -8.75
CA PHE A 36 -2.25 20.64 -8.42
C PHE A 36 -2.42 20.54 -6.91
N CYS A 37 -3.41 21.28 -6.39
CA CYS A 37 -3.65 21.44 -4.97
C CYS A 37 -5.07 21.02 -4.65
N TYR A 38 -5.25 20.14 -3.68
CA TYR A 38 -6.52 19.59 -3.25
C TYR A 38 -6.70 19.76 -1.75
N ILE A 39 -7.92 20.03 -1.30
CA ILE A 39 -8.26 20.00 0.12
C ILE A 39 -8.90 18.65 0.42
N GLY A 40 -8.25 17.87 1.26
CA GLY A 40 -8.76 16.57 1.70
C GLY A 40 -9.92 16.73 2.69
N GLU A 41 -10.68 15.66 2.90
CA GLU A 41 -11.77 15.60 3.89
C GLU A 41 -11.28 15.91 5.32
N ASP A 42 -10.00 15.68 5.60
CA ASP A 42 -9.34 16.01 6.87
C ASP A 42 -8.92 17.50 6.97
N GLY A 43 -9.32 18.32 6.01
CA GLY A 43 -9.02 19.77 5.93
C GLY A 43 -7.58 20.09 5.57
N LYS A 44 -6.76 19.11 5.18
CA LYS A 44 -5.36 19.33 4.81
C LYS A 44 -5.20 19.57 3.32
N THR A 45 -4.12 20.26 2.99
CA THR A 45 -3.70 20.50 1.62
C THR A 45 -2.84 19.34 1.11
N TYR A 46 -3.24 18.77 -0.01
CA TYR A 46 -2.54 17.72 -0.73
C TYR A 46 -2.05 18.25 -2.08
N TYR A 47 -0.84 17.87 -2.46
CA TYR A 47 -0.18 18.31 -3.69
C TYR A 47 0.08 17.11 -4.60
N SER A 48 -0.17 17.29 -5.90
CA SER A 48 0.14 16.31 -6.95
C SER A 48 0.75 16.98 -8.16
N LYS A 49 1.71 16.32 -8.82
CA LYS A 49 2.28 16.79 -10.09
C LYS A 49 1.30 16.61 -11.25
N THR A 50 0.49 15.58 -11.19
CA THR A 50 -0.54 15.28 -12.18
C THR A 50 -1.92 15.58 -11.61
N GLU A 51 -2.83 16.00 -12.46
CA GLU A 51 -4.22 16.13 -12.07
C GLU A 51 -4.79 14.78 -11.69
N THR A 52 -5.47 14.71 -10.55
CA THR A 52 -6.17 13.50 -10.13
C THR A 52 -7.60 13.59 -10.63
N HIS A 53 -8.00 12.56 -11.36
CA HIS A 53 -9.37 12.39 -11.81
C HIS A 53 -10.17 11.55 -10.81
N ASP A 54 -11.48 11.50 -11.02
CA ASP A 54 -12.41 10.76 -10.16
C ASP A 54 -11.99 9.32 -9.88
N GLU A 55 -12.49 8.76 -8.79
CA GLU A 55 -12.21 7.42 -8.31
C GLU A 55 -12.37 6.39 -9.44
N GLN A 56 -11.29 5.66 -9.71
CA GLN A 56 -11.36 4.47 -10.54
C GLN A 56 -11.57 3.26 -9.63
N GLU A 57 -12.62 2.50 -9.88
CA GLU A 57 -12.79 1.21 -9.22
C GLU A 57 -11.61 0.29 -9.55
N MET A 58 -10.93 -0.17 -8.52
CA MET A 58 -9.85 -1.12 -8.65
C MET A 58 -10.37 -2.54 -8.49
N ASP A 59 -10.83 -3.13 -9.59
CA ASP A 59 -11.37 -4.50 -9.59
C ASP A 59 -10.32 -5.58 -9.30
N THR A 60 -9.04 -5.26 -9.47
CA THR A 60 -7.95 -6.22 -9.31
C THR A 60 -7.35 -6.15 -7.91
N PRO A 61 -7.23 -7.28 -7.17
CA PRO A 61 -6.51 -7.31 -5.91
C PRO A 61 -5.04 -6.94 -6.08
N LEU A 62 -4.51 -6.21 -5.10
CA LEU A 62 -3.08 -5.88 -5.04
C LEU A 62 -2.38 -6.75 -4.00
N LEU A 63 -1.34 -7.45 -4.43
CA LEU A 63 -0.40 -8.16 -3.56
C LEU A 63 0.84 -7.29 -3.35
N LEU A 64 0.77 -6.36 -2.40
CA LEU A 64 1.86 -5.46 -2.08
C LEU A 64 2.92 -6.18 -1.25
N GLY A 65 4.18 -5.97 -1.59
CA GLY A 65 5.31 -6.59 -0.91
C GLY A 65 5.59 -6.02 0.48
N LYS A 66 6.51 -6.65 1.22
CA LYS A 66 7.04 -6.06 2.45
C LYS A 66 7.72 -4.72 2.13
N PHE A 67 7.53 -3.74 3.01
CA PHE A 67 8.09 -2.40 2.84
C PHE A 67 7.69 -1.71 1.54
N ASP A 68 6.53 -2.06 0.99
CA ASP A 68 6.00 -1.38 -0.17
C ASP A 68 5.95 0.13 0.07
N PRO A 69 6.35 0.96 -0.92
CA PRO A 69 6.36 2.42 -0.81
C PRO A 69 5.04 3.02 -0.32
N LEU A 70 3.91 2.40 -0.63
CA LEU A 70 2.59 2.81 -0.14
C LEU A 70 2.52 2.89 1.39
N PHE A 71 3.27 2.04 2.10
CA PHE A 71 3.26 1.98 3.58
C PHE A 71 4.35 2.79 4.24
N VAL A 72 5.40 3.17 3.52
CA VAL A 72 6.54 3.92 4.08
C VAL A 72 6.53 5.39 3.71
N SER A 73 5.83 5.77 2.64
CA SER A 73 5.88 7.13 2.08
C SER A 73 4.98 8.14 2.78
N TYR A 74 3.98 7.70 3.54
CA TYR A 74 2.99 8.58 4.17
C TYR A 74 3.12 8.59 5.70
N ALA A 75 2.95 9.76 6.30
CA ALA A 75 3.01 9.94 7.76
C ALA A 75 1.80 9.31 8.47
N LYS A 76 0.59 9.48 7.89
CA LYS A 76 -0.64 8.86 8.38
C LYS A 76 -0.83 7.47 7.77
N LYS A 77 -1.30 6.53 8.58
CA LYS A 77 -1.43 5.11 8.24
C LYS A 77 -2.86 4.59 8.34
N ASN A 78 -3.80 5.44 8.75
CA ASN A 78 -5.20 5.06 9.00
C ASN A 78 -6.14 5.21 7.80
N TRP A 79 -5.62 5.59 6.64
CA TRP A 79 -6.39 5.75 5.41
C TRP A 79 -6.73 4.43 4.73
N LEU A 80 -6.00 3.35 5.03
CA LEU A 80 -6.17 2.02 4.43
C LEU A 80 -6.77 1.00 5.40
N ALA A 81 -6.49 1.14 6.70
CA ALA A 81 -6.75 0.13 7.72
C ALA A 81 -7.17 0.79 9.03
N ASN A 82 -8.06 0.14 9.79
CA ASN A 82 -8.41 0.57 11.12
C ASN A 82 -7.27 0.29 12.12
N GLU A 83 -7.39 0.72 13.39
CA GLU A 83 -6.33 0.58 14.39
C GLU A 83 -5.87 -0.87 14.61
N LYS A 84 -6.80 -1.83 14.63
CA LYS A 84 -6.48 -3.26 14.79
C LYS A 84 -5.71 -3.78 13.57
N GLU A 85 -6.18 -3.47 12.37
CA GLU A 85 -5.56 -3.85 11.11
C GLU A 85 -4.19 -3.18 10.93
N THR A 86 -4.03 -1.94 11.39
CA THR A 86 -2.75 -1.22 11.39
C THR A 86 -1.67 -2.02 12.11
N SER A 87 -1.98 -2.65 13.25
CA SER A 87 -1.04 -3.50 14.00
C SER A 87 -0.62 -4.78 13.26
N LEU A 88 -1.43 -5.23 12.30
CA LEU A 88 -1.08 -6.37 11.43
C LEU A 88 -0.09 -5.98 10.34
N ILE A 89 -0.12 -4.74 9.88
CA ILE A 89 0.76 -4.20 8.83
C ILE A 89 2.10 -3.75 9.43
N TRP A 90 2.05 -2.83 10.40
CA TRP A 90 3.24 -2.25 11.04
C TRP A 90 3.54 -2.99 12.34
N ARG A 91 4.54 -3.86 12.28
CA ARG A 91 4.97 -4.70 13.40
C ARG A 91 6.04 -4.00 14.24
N ILE A 92 6.35 -4.60 15.38
CA ILE A 92 7.43 -4.16 16.27
C ILE A 92 8.76 -4.09 15.49
N ALA A 93 9.65 -3.20 15.92
CA ALA A 93 10.95 -2.95 15.30
C ALA A 93 10.88 -2.47 13.83
N GLY A 94 9.81 -1.77 13.44
CA GLY A 94 9.69 -1.16 12.12
C GLY A 94 9.47 -2.15 10.98
N GLN A 95 9.10 -3.39 11.28
CA GLN A 95 8.75 -4.37 10.25
C GLN A 95 7.41 -4.03 9.61
N ILE A 96 7.35 -4.08 8.28
CA ILE A 96 6.12 -3.87 7.50
C ILE A 96 5.83 -5.16 6.73
N GLU A 97 4.67 -5.74 6.98
CA GLU A 97 4.25 -6.97 6.33
C GLU A 97 3.80 -6.73 4.89
N ALA A 98 3.82 -7.79 4.10
CA ALA A 98 3.21 -7.80 2.77
C ALA A 98 1.69 -7.83 2.91
N VAL A 99 0.97 -7.04 2.09
CA VAL A 99 -0.44 -6.71 2.30
C VAL A 99 -1.29 -7.08 1.09
N LEU A 100 -2.46 -7.67 1.35
CA LEU A 100 -3.52 -7.86 0.39
C LEU A 100 -4.51 -6.70 0.48
N ILE A 101 -4.67 -5.98 -0.64
CA ILE A 101 -5.67 -4.93 -0.82
C ILE A 101 -6.69 -5.38 -1.86
N ILE A 102 -7.97 -5.16 -1.59
CA ILE A 102 -9.07 -5.40 -2.54
C ILE A 102 -9.98 -4.17 -2.50
N ASN A 103 -10.25 -3.59 -3.65
CA ASN A 103 -11.07 -2.37 -3.81
C ASN A 103 -10.61 -1.24 -2.86
N GLY A 104 -9.31 -0.97 -2.81
CA GLY A 104 -8.72 0.06 -1.97
C GLY A 104 -8.75 -0.22 -0.46
N GLN A 105 -9.20 -1.39 0.00
CA GLN A 105 -9.31 -1.74 1.40
C GLN A 105 -8.33 -2.84 1.80
N PHE A 106 -7.84 -2.78 3.04
CA PHE A 106 -7.07 -3.84 3.64
C PHE A 106 -7.92 -5.10 3.85
N PHE A 107 -7.40 -6.25 3.40
CA PHE A 107 -8.03 -7.56 3.59
C PHE A 107 -7.19 -8.51 4.44
N GLY A 108 -5.89 -8.27 4.55
CA GLY A 108 -5.00 -9.11 5.34
C GLY A 108 -3.54 -8.96 4.92
N THR A 109 -2.71 -9.80 5.49
CA THR A 109 -1.30 -9.93 5.14
C THR A 109 -1.06 -11.23 4.39
N TRP A 110 0.07 -11.30 3.68
CA TRP A 110 0.40 -12.52 2.97
C TRP A 110 1.90 -12.84 3.08
N ARG A 111 2.20 -14.11 2.90
CA ARG A 111 3.58 -14.63 2.84
C ARG A 111 3.63 -15.75 1.82
N TYR A 112 4.82 -16.13 1.42
CA TYR A 112 5.02 -17.31 0.60
C TYR A 112 6.13 -18.19 1.15
N LYS A 113 6.06 -19.47 0.77
CA LYS A 113 7.12 -20.45 1.00
C LYS A 113 7.57 -21.01 -0.34
N VAL A 114 8.90 -21.09 -0.54
CA VAL A 114 9.51 -21.68 -1.72
C VAL A 114 10.15 -23.00 -1.33
N SER A 115 9.92 -24.03 -2.13
CA SER A 115 10.57 -25.34 -2.03
C SER A 115 11.02 -25.76 -3.44
N GLY A 116 12.32 -25.62 -3.72
CA GLY A 116 12.88 -25.81 -5.06
C GLY A 116 12.23 -24.85 -6.07
N GLU A 117 11.59 -25.38 -7.09
CA GLU A 117 10.89 -24.59 -8.11
C GLU A 117 9.45 -24.21 -7.73
N LYS A 118 8.93 -24.72 -6.61
CA LYS A 118 7.53 -24.59 -6.21
C LYS A 118 7.33 -23.48 -5.23
N ILE A 119 6.19 -22.78 -5.31
CA ILE A 119 5.80 -21.69 -4.40
C ILE A 119 4.36 -21.87 -3.93
N ILE A 120 4.12 -21.65 -2.64
CA ILE A 120 2.81 -21.65 -1.99
C ILE A 120 2.63 -20.31 -1.31
N PHE A 121 1.45 -19.70 -1.48
CA PHE A 121 1.09 -18.44 -0.82
C PHE A 121 0.19 -18.72 0.38
N ASN A 122 0.42 -18.00 1.49
CA ASN A 122 -0.40 -18.02 2.69
C ASN A 122 -0.96 -16.62 2.91
N PHE A 123 -2.28 -16.51 2.96
CA PHE A 123 -3.02 -15.28 3.20
C PHE A 123 -3.64 -15.32 4.59
N TYR A 124 -3.32 -14.33 5.42
CA TYR A 124 -3.83 -14.15 6.78
C TYR A 124 -4.85 -13.02 6.75
N LEU A 125 -6.12 -13.35 6.76
CA LEU A 125 -7.23 -12.45 6.45
C LEU A 125 -7.83 -11.84 7.71
N SER A 126 -8.04 -10.52 7.73
CA SER A 126 -8.80 -9.82 8.78
C SER A 126 -10.32 -9.94 8.59
N LYS A 127 -10.75 -10.31 7.39
CA LYS A 127 -12.17 -10.52 7.03
C LYS A 127 -12.32 -11.60 5.96
N LYS A 128 -13.46 -12.25 5.96
CA LYS A 128 -13.74 -13.39 5.07
C LYS A 128 -13.83 -12.94 3.60
N LEU A 129 -13.15 -13.65 2.73
CA LEU A 129 -13.29 -13.53 1.28
C LEU A 129 -14.43 -14.38 0.74
N THR A 130 -15.12 -13.88 -0.29
CA THR A 130 -16.03 -14.70 -1.09
C THR A 130 -15.22 -15.70 -1.93
N LYS A 131 -15.86 -16.79 -2.37
CA LYS A 131 -15.22 -17.74 -3.30
C LYS A 131 -14.76 -17.08 -4.61
N LYS A 132 -15.51 -16.08 -5.09
CA LYS A 132 -15.16 -15.29 -6.27
C LYS A 132 -13.88 -14.49 -6.01
N SER A 133 -13.82 -13.75 -4.89
CA SER A 133 -12.64 -12.94 -4.53
C SER A 133 -11.41 -13.82 -4.30
N GLN A 134 -11.55 -14.99 -3.66
CA GLN A 134 -10.43 -15.94 -3.50
C GLN A 134 -9.84 -16.35 -4.86
N LYS A 135 -10.68 -16.70 -5.84
CA LYS A 135 -10.21 -17.06 -7.19
C LYS A 135 -9.43 -15.91 -7.86
N ILE A 136 -9.87 -14.66 -7.69
CA ILE A 136 -9.17 -13.53 -8.26
C ILE A 136 -7.82 -13.32 -7.56
N VAL A 137 -7.76 -13.44 -6.24
CA VAL A 137 -6.49 -13.40 -5.48
C VAL A 137 -5.53 -14.52 -5.91
N GLU A 138 -6.04 -15.74 -6.14
CA GLU A 138 -5.23 -16.85 -6.66
C GLU A 138 -4.64 -16.56 -8.04
N ILE A 139 -5.38 -15.89 -8.92
CA ILE A 139 -4.88 -15.48 -10.24
C ILE A 139 -3.70 -14.50 -10.07
N GLU A 140 -3.80 -13.51 -9.17
CA GLU A 140 -2.70 -12.58 -8.91
C GLU A 140 -1.50 -13.30 -8.26
N ALA A 141 -1.73 -14.26 -7.35
CA ALA A 141 -0.68 -15.09 -6.78
C ALA A 141 0.03 -15.95 -7.85
N MET A 142 -0.70 -16.48 -8.83
CA MET A 142 -0.12 -17.19 -9.99
C MET A 142 0.75 -16.28 -10.85
N LYS A 143 0.30 -15.04 -11.13
CA LYS A 143 1.10 -14.05 -11.87
C LYS A 143 2.39 -13.72 -11.13
N LEU A 144 2.30 -13.52 -9.81
CA LEU A 144 3.47 -13.27 -8.96
C LEU A 144 4.42 -14.47 -8.94
N ALA A 145 3.91 -15.69 -8.87
CA ALA A 145 4.73 -16.90 -8.98
C ALA A 145 5.50 -16.95 -10.31
N GLY A 146 4.83 -16.62 -11.42
CA GLY A 146 5.47 -16.51 -12.75
C GLY A 146 6.57 -15.45 -12.79
N PHE A 147 6.31 -14.27 -12.21
CA PHE A 147 7.31 -13.20 -12.09
C PHE A 147 8.54 -13.65 -11.27
N LEU A 148 8.33 -14.44 -10.22
CA LEU A 148 9.39 -15.02 -9.40
C LEU A 148 10.06 -16.26 -10.02
N HIS A 149 9.71 -16.63 -11.23
CA HIS A 149 10.18 -17.85 -11.93
C HIS A 149 9.95 -19.12 -11.10
N LYS A 150 8.76 -19.24 -10.46
CA LYS A 150 8.35 -20.38 -9.66
C LYS A 150 7.06 -21.01 -10.17
N LYS A 151 6.91 -22.31 -9.92
CA LYS A 151 5.69 -23.06 -10.24
C LYS A 151 4.69 -22.89 -9.08
N TYR A 152 3.58 -22.22 -9.33
CA TYR A 152 2.50 -22.04 -8.37
C TYR A 152 1.91 -23.39 -7.95
N GLN A 153 1.79 -23.63 -6.64
CA GLN A 153 1.26 -24.88 -6.06
C GLN A 153 -0.09 -24.67 -5.40
N GLY A 154 -0.44 -23.46 -5.03
CA GLY A 154 -1.70 -23.12 -4.37
C GLY A 154 -1.59 -21.93 -3.43
N SER A 155 -2.77 -21.56 -2.92
CA SER A 155 -2.93 -20.52 -1.90
C SER A 155 -3.73 -21.08 -0.72
N ILE A 156 -3.31 -20.73 0.49
CA ILE A 156 -3.98 -21.06 1.75
C ILE A 156 -4.55 -19.76 2.31
N PHE A 157 -5.81 -19.78 2.72
CA PHE A 157 -6.51 -18.61 3.28
C PHE A 157 -6.91 -18.91 4.72
N GLU A 158 -6.37 -18.17 5.67
CA GLU A 158 -6.62 -18.30 7.11
C GLU A 158 -7.26 -17.01 7.63
N LEU A 159 -8.35 -17.12 8.37
CA LEU A 159 -8.96 -15.97 9.07
C LEU A 159 -8.27 -15.81 10.42
N ILE A 160 -7.82 -14.58 10.75
CA ILE A 160 -7.10 -14.22 11.97
C ILE A 160 -7.88 -13.27 12.87
#